data_485771c47cc674b1e919edfc7e31408b
#
_entry.id   485771c47cc674b1e919edfc7e31408b
#
_cell.length_a   1.000
_cell.length_b   1.000
_cell.length_c   1.000
_cell.angle_alpha   90.00
_cell.angle_beta   90.00
_cell.angle_gamma   90.00
#
_symmetry.space_group_name_H-M   'P 1'
#
loop_
_entity.id
_entity.type
_entity.pdbx_description
1 polymer ?
#
loop_
_entity_poly.entity_id
_entity_poly.type
_entity_poly.pdbx_seq_one_letter_code
_entity_poly.pdbx_strand_id
1 'polypeptide(L)'
;MDKKTLLPIDDFFRDSHPNYENYAFIIRNVIERLNERKEQDWKIIQADALISHAESVIDELMKKGKLQFESLGLVYGTRPSGKVEKTESDRSFELRVSETLENQLFYFPDYNIAFTQMLYYVDSGSTWPEHHIFAPSSENVLLFIEDVNRLQREQMKTTITYLVDSESGVVKKSFAYEHKITRDDVFLEETIKNDIYRSVDEFFKNDGIFYKEYGIPYKRGILLHGAPGNGKTTLVRSITGSTTAPVIYWQITEYTGSYSVEEVFSTVARMAPAILVIEDIDSMPEHTRSTFLNTLDGARVRDGLFIIGTTNYPERIDPALINRAGRFDSTYEIPSPTTEVRRAYLKQLDIKNLFNDEQLDDMAGKTKGLSISQLNELYMSIAIGYHYDGKITYDRRIEDLQKQHRRSTKGEWEQNGSIGF
;
A
#
# COMPACT_ATOMS: atom_id res chain seq x y z
N MET A 1 -27.50 -7.67 -26.06
CA MET A 1 -27.03 -8.95 -26.64
C MET A 1 -27.35 -10.02 -25.62
N ASP A 2 -28.16 -11.01 -26.00
CA ASP A 2 -28.43 -12.14 -25.10
C ASP A 2 -27.11 -12.88 -24.82
N LYS A 3 -26.71 -12.87 -23.55
CA LYS A 3 -25.53 -13.62 -23.10
C LYS A 3 -25.88 -15.10 -23.19
N LYS A 4 -25.37 -15.77 -24.23
CA LYS A 4 -25.60 -17.18 -24.47
C LYS A 4 -24.96 -18.00 -23.35
N THR A 5 -25.74 -18.75 -22.61
CA THR A 5 -25.25 -19.67 -21.57
C THR A 5 -24.54 -20.86 -22.25
N LEU A 6 -23.29 -21.14 -21.84
CA LEU A 6 -22.49 -22.24 -22.41
C LEU A 6 -22.97 -23.60 -21.91
N LEU A 7 -23.44 -23.67 -20.67
CA LEU A 7 -23.92 -24.89 -20.05
C LEU A 7 -25.24 -24.61 -19.33
N PRO A 8 -26.39 -24.99 -19.91
CA PRO A 8 -27.62 -25.13 -19.13
C PRO A 8 -27.37 -26.26 -18.12
N ILE A 9 -27.62 -26.00 -16.83
CA ILE A 9 -27.60 -27.05 -15.81
C ILE A 9 -28.97 -27.76 -15.97
N ASP A 10 -29.05 -28.67 -16.91
CA ASP A 10 -30.15 -29.60 -17.03
C ASP A 10 -29.91 -30.84 -16.17
N ASP A 11 -30.92 -31.66 -15.97
CA ASP A 11 -30.99 -32.86 -15.12
C ASP A 11 -29.87 -33.88 -15.33
N PHE A 12 -28.97 -33.65 -16.30
CA PHE A 12 -27.85 -34.54 -16.64
C PHE A 12 -26.80 -34.72 -15.54
N PHE A 13 -26.74 -33.79 -14.59
CA PHE A 13 -25.73 -33.81 -13.52
C PHE A 13 -26.21 -34.46 -12.22
N ARG A 14 -27.41 -35.03 -12.17
CA ARG A 14 -27.98 -35.55 -10.92
C ARG A 14 -27.40 -36.88 -10.47
N ASP A 15 -26.81 -37.66 -11.36
CA ASP A 15 -26.32 -39.01 -11.01
C ASP A 15 -24.80 -39.13 -11.25
N SER A 16 -24.07 -38.94 -10.18
CA SER A 16 -22.73 -39.52 -9.90
C SER A 16 -21.64 -39.47 -10.98
N HIS A 17 -21.33 -38.29 -11.55
CA HIS A 17 -20.09 -38.16 -12.30
C HIS A 17 -18.95 -37.68 -11.39
N PRO A 18 -17.74 -38.28 -11.50
CA PRO A 18 -16.57 -37.80 -10.82
C PRO A 18 -16.30 -36.33 -11.16
N ASN A 19 -15.80 -35.53 -10.20
CA ASN A 19 -15.48 -34.13 -10.37
C ASN A 19 -14.62 -33.84 -11.62
N TYR A 20 -13.79 -34.78 -12.03
CA TYR A 20 -12.96 -34.72 -13.22
C TYR A 20 -13.78 -34.68 -14.53
N GLU A 21 -14.84 -35.45 -14.67
CA GLU A 21 -15.68 -35.47 -15.86
C GLU A 21 -16.42 -34.15 -16.02
N ASN A 22 -16.91 -33.58 -14.90
CA ASN A 22 -17.53 -32.27 -14.89
C ASN A 22 -16.55 -31.17 -15.34
N TYR A 23 -15.32 -31.21 -14.83
CA TYR A 23 -14.24 -30.32 -15.24
C TYR A 23 -13.96 -30.42 -16.73
N ALA A 24 -13.71 -31.65 -17.23
CA ALA A 24 -13.39 -31.89 -18.64
C ALA A 24 -14.53 -31.45 -19.57
N PHE A 25 -15.78 -31.64 -19.17
CA PHE A 25 -16.95 -31.19 -19.91
C PHE A 25 -17.04 -29.67 -20.00
N ILE A 26 -16.85 -28.95 -18.88
CA ILE A 26 -16.85 -27.49 -18.84
C ILE A 26 -15.75 -26.93 -19.75
N ILE A 27 -14.54 -27.43 -19.59
CA ILE A 27 -13.39 -26.98 -20.37
C ILE A 27 -13.59 -27.20 -21.87
N ARG A 28 -14.12 -28.34 -22.26
CA ARG A 28 -14.42 -28.62 -23.67
C ARG A 28 -15.40 -27.60 -24.25
N ASN A 29 -16.48 -27.31 -23.52
CA ASN A 29 -17.47 -26.32 -23.98
C ASN A 29 -16.89 -24.91 -24.05
N VAL A 30 -16.00 -24.54 -23.11
CA VAL A 30 -15.31 -23.26 -23.18
C VAL A 30 -14.42 -23.19 -24.42
N ILE A 31 -13.64 -24.25 -24.72
CA ILE A 31 -12.79 -24.32 -25.90
C ILE A 31 -13.63 -24.29 -27.18
N GLU A 32 -14.75 -25.01 -27.25
CA GLU A 32 -15.68 -24.96 -28.38
C GLU A 32 -16.18 -23.53 -28.62
N ARG A 33 -16.55 -22.83 -27.54
CA ARG A 33 -16.99 -21.42 -27.63
C ARG A 33 -15.88 -20.48 -28.07
N LEU A 34 -14.63 -20.71 -27.64
CA LEU A 34 -13.47 -19.96 -28.09
C LEU A 34 -13.17 -20.22 -29.58
N ASN A 35 -13.30 -21.47 -30.03
CA ASN A 35 -13.11 -21.83 -31.45
C ASN A 35 -14.17 -21.21 -32.37
N GLU A 36 -15.41 -21.01 -31.91
CA GLU A 36 -16.42 -20.22 -32.65
C GLU A 36 -15.93 -18.77 -32.92
N ARG A 37 -15.13 -18.21 -32.00
CA ARG A 37 -14.58 -16.86 -32.14
C ARG A 37 -13.29 -16.85 -32.96
N LYS A 38 -12.38 -17.79 -32.67
CA LYS A 38 -11.12 -17.96 -33.38
C LYS A 38 -10.68 -19.42 -33.26
N GLU A 39 -10.69 -20.11 -34.36
CA GLU A 39 -10.26 -21.50 -34.42
C GLU A 39 -8.73 -21.61 -34.29
N GLN A 40 -8.30 -22.22 -33.19
CA GLN A 40 -6.87 -22.44 -32.90
C GLN A 40 -6.72 -23.50 -31.80
N ASP A 41 -5.47 -23.93 -31.56
CA ASP A 41 -5.14 -24.85 -30.46
C ASP A 41 -5.11 -24.12 -29.12
N TRP A 42 -6.25 -24.06 -28.44
CA TRP A 42 -6.37 -23.44 -27.12
C TRP A 42 -5.83 -24.35 -26.03
N LYS A 43 -4.81 -23.90 -25.32
CA LYS A 43 -4.24 -24.57 -24.16
C LYS A 43 -4.77 -23.90 -22.90
N ILE A 44 -5.04 -24.74 -21.88
CA ILE A 44 -5.39 -24.25 -20.54
C ILE A 44 -4.09 -24.04 -19.80
N ILE A 45 -3.97 -22.87 -19.18
CA ILE A 45 -2.85 -22.54 -18.32
C ILE A 45 -3.45 -22.24 -16.96
N GLN A 46 -3.14 -23.11 -16.01
CA GLN A 46 -3.52 -22.91 -14.63
C GLN A 46 -2.66 -21.81 -14.03
N ALA A 47 -3.31 -20.85 -13.45
CA ALA A 47 -2.65 -19.68 -12.93
C ALA A 47 -2.71 -19.73 -11.40
N ASP A 48 -1.79 -20.48 -10.81
CA ASP A 48 -1.60 -20.49 -9.36
C ASP A 48 -1.37 -19.09 -8.82
N ALA A 49 -1.29 -18.93 -7.53
CA ALA A 49 -1.07 -17.72 -6.72
C ALA A 49 -0.73 -16.36 -7.40
N LEU A 50 -0.21 -16.37 -8.63
CA LEU A 50 0.06 -15.16 -9.41
C LEU A 50 -1.21 -14.46 -9.91
N ILE A 51 -2.32 -15.18 -10.07
CA ILE A 51 -3.56 -14.65 -10.64
C ILE A 51 -4.65 -14.40 -9.59
N SER A 52 -4.62 -15.04 -8.45
CA SER A 52 -5.58 -14.74 -7.38
C SER A 52 -5.57 -13.26 -6.98
N HIS A 53 -4.41 -12.60 -7.11
CA HIS A 53 -4.26 -11.16 -6.90
C HIS A 53 -4.44 -10.36 -8.19
N ALA A 54 -4.18 -10.95 -9.35
CA ALA A 54 -4.37 -10.29 -10.65
C ALA A 54 -5.84 -10.12 -11.00
N GLU A 55 -6.74 -10.94 -10.44
CA GLU A 55 -8.18 -10.81 -10.68
C GLU A 55 -8.71 -9.43 -10.34
N SER A 56 -8.46 -8.95 -9.13
CA SER A 56 -8.90 -7.61 -8.71
C SER A 56 -8.25 -6.52 -9.56
N VAL A 57 -7.04 -6.75 -10.05
CA VAL A 57 -6.32 -5.83 -10.93
C VAL A 57 -6.91 -5.85 -12.33
N ILE A 58 -7.16 -7.03 -12.89
CA ILE A 58 -7.79 -7.20 -14.20
C ILE A 58 -9.19 -6.56 -14.20
N ASP A 59 -10.00 -6.83 -13.17
CA ASP A 59 -11.33 -6.23 -13.00
C ASP A 59 -11.25 -4.69 -12.96
N GLU A 60 -10.32 -4.15 -12.17
CA GLU A 60 -10.12 -2.71 -12.08
C GLU A 60 -9.66 -2.09 -13.40
N LEU A 61 -8.73 -2.74 -14.11
CA LEU A 61 -8.24 -2.28 -15.42
C LEU A 61 -9.33 -2.37 -16.50
N MET A 62 -10.16 -3.41 -16.48
CA MET A 62 -11.33 -3.55 -17.36
C MET A 62 -12.35 -2.45 -17.09
N LYS A 63 -12.71 -2.20 -15.83
CA LYS A 63 -13.65 -1.14 -15.42
C LYS A 63 -13.16 0.26 -15.80
N LYS A 64 -11.85 0.48 -15.80
CA LYS A 64 -11.22 1.74 -16.21
C LYS A 64 -10.96 1.85 -17.71
N GLY A 65 -11.35 0.85 -18.50
CA GLY A 65 -11.13 0.82 -19.95
C GLY A 65 -9.66 0.75 -20.38
N LYS A 66 -8.78 0.25 -19.50
CA LYS A 66 -7.34 0.09 -19.76
C LYS A 66 -7.00 -1.24 -20.43
N LEU A 67 -7.88 -2.23 -20.30
CA LEU A 67 -7.84 -3.50 -21.00
C LEU A 67 -9.04 -3.60 -21.94
N GLN A 68 -8.76 -3.85 -23.22
CA GLN A 68 -9.81 -4.14 -24.20
C GLN A 68 -10.23 -5.60 -24.07
N PHE A 69 -11.54 -5.86 -23.98
CA PHE A 69 -12.07 -7.20 -23.83
C PHE A 69 -13.40 -7.37 -24.52
N GLU A 70 -13.73 -8.61 -24.84
CA GLU A 70 -15.04 -9.04 -25.32
C GLU A 70 -15.63 -10.05 -24.32
N SER A 71 -16.87 -9.87 -23.88
CA SER A 71 -17.58 -10.88 -23.10
C SER A 71 -18.16 -11.93 -24.04
N LEU A 72 -17.71 -13.18 -23.94
CA LEU A 72 -18.19 -14.29 -24.77
C LEU A 72 -19.41 -14.99 -24.18
N GLY A 73 -19.80 -14.67 -22.95
CA GLY A 73 -20.99 -15.15 -22.26
C GLY A 73 -20.71 -15.68 -20.85
N LEU A 74 -21.73 -16.29 -20.28
CA LEU A 74 -21.66 -16.93 -18.95
C LEU A 74 -21.28 -18.39 -19.11
N VAL A 75 -20.46 -18.90 -18.17
CA VAL A 75 -20.13 -20.33 -18.08
C VAL A 75 -21.37 -21.11 -17.58
N TYR A 76 -22.03 -20.60 -16.53
CA TYR A 76 -23.23 -21.21 -15.95
C TYR A 76 -24.40 -20.23 -15.97
N GLY A 77 -25.53 -20.61 -16.54
CA GLY A 77 -26.72 -19.75 -16.61
C GLY A 77 -27.44 -19.51 -15.27
N THR A 78 -27.16 -20.35 -14.27
CA THR A 78 -27.78 -20.28 -12.94
C THR A 78 -26.92 -19.53 -11.90
N ARG A 79 -25.77 -19.04 -12.29
CA ARG A 79 -24.86 -18.32 -11.38
C ARG A 79 -24.95 -16.80 -11.60
N PRO A 80 -24.74 -16.00 -10.54
CA PRO A 80 -24.73 -14.55 -10.67
C PRO A 80 -23.64 -14.08 -11.64
N SER A 81 -23.94 -13.06 -12.41
CA SER A 81 -22.98 -12.37 -13.28
C SER A 81 -22.64 -10.96 -12.78
N GLY A 82 -23.16 -10.58 -11.61
CA GLY A 82 -22.93 -9.27 -11.01
C GLY A 82 -23.02 -9.31 -9.50
N LYS A 83 -22.40 -8.33 -8.88
CA LYS A 83 -22.43 -8.12 -7.42
C LYS A 83 -22.80 -6.67 -7.10
N VAL A 84 -23.37 -6.47 -5.92
CA VAL A 84 -23.63 -5.14 -5.37
C VAL A 84 -22.37 -4.69 -4.64
N GLU A 85 -21.78 -3.61 -5.11
CA GLU A 85 -20.60 -2.99 -4.48
C GLU A 85 -21.00 -1.69 -3.79
N LYS A 86 -20.36 -1.44 -2.66
CA LYS A 86 -20.44 -0.16 -1.96
C LYS A 86 -19.31 0.73 -2.47
N THR A 87 -19.67 1.87 -3.04
CA THR A 87 -18.69 2.90 -3.39
C THR A 87 -18.66 3.92 -2.26
N GLU A 88 -17.54 4.03 -1.58
CA GLU A 88 -17.30 5.07 -0.57
C GLU A 88 -16.71 6.29 -1.27
N SER A 89 -17.48 7.38 -1.32
CA SER A 89 -16.95 8.73 -1.49
C SER A 89 -16.97 9.42 -0.12
N ASP A 90 -16.08 10.39 0.11
CA ASP A 90 -15.91 11.09 1.41
C ASP A 90 -17.21 11.66 2.01
N ARG A 91 -18.30 11.70 1.27
CA ARG A 91 -19.58 12.33 1.69
C ARG A 91 -20.85 11.56 1.36
N SER A 92 -20.77 10.46 0.64
CA SER A 92 -21.96 9.71 0.23
C SER A 92 -21.70 8.22 0.11
N PHE A 93 -22.70 7.48 0.47
CA PHE A 93 -22.78 6.05 0.31
C PHE A 93 -23.62 5.77 -0.95
N GLU A 94 -22.98 5.18 -1.95
CA GLU A 94 -23.66 4.75 -3.17
C GLU A 94 -23.53 3.25 -3.35
N LEU A 95 -24.66 2.60 -3.64
CA LEU A 95 -24.69 1.21 -4.05
C LEU A 95 -24.66 1.14 -5.58
N ARG A 96 -23.74 0.38 -6.11
CA ARG A 96 -23.64 0.13 -7.54
C ARG A 96 -23.67 -1.37 -7.81
N VAL A 97 -24.40 -1.77 -8.83
CA VAL A 97 -24.31 -3.14 -9.35
C VAL A 97 -23.22 -3.15 -10.41
N SER A 98 -22.18 -3.94 -10.17
CA SER A 98 -21.08 -4.17 -11.11
C SER A 98 -21.14 -5.59 -11.67
N GLU A 99 -20.69 -5.78 -12.91
CA GLU A 99 -20.47 -7.13 -13.44
C GLU A 99 -19.30 -7.75 -12.66
N THR A 100 -19.40 -9.05 -12.39
CA THR A 100 -18.31 -9.80 -11.75
C THR A 100 -17.52 -10.57 -12.81
N LEU A 101 -16.23 -10.80 -12.54
CA LEU A 101 -15.41 -11.71 -13.36
C LEU A 101 -15.85 -13.17 -13.17
N GLU A 102 -16.48 -13.47 -12.03
CA GLU A 102 -17.00 -14.81 -11.77
C GLU A 102 -18.02 -15.22 -12.82
N ASN A 103 -17.93 -16.48 -13.23
CA ASN A 103 -18.89 -17.07 -14.14
C ASN A 103 -18.97 -16.42 -15.54
N GLN A 104 -18.01 -15.56 -15.91
CA GLN A 104 -17.96 -14.98 -17.25
C GLN A 104 -16.70 -15.44 -18.00
N LEU A 105 -16.85 -15.62 -19.32
CA LEU A 105 -15.74 -15.88 -20.22
C LEU A 105 -15.40 -14.58 -20.95
N PHE A 106 -14.22 -14.05 -20.68
CA PHE A 106 -13.68 -12.87 -21.35
C PHE A 106 -12.61 -13.24 -22.36
N TYR A 107 -12.62 -12.59 -23.51
CA TYR A 107 -11.58 -12.68 -24.51
C TYR A 107 -10.85 -11.35 -24.64
N PHE A 108 -9.54 -11.38 -24.61
CA PHE A 108 -8.65 -10.22 -24.74
C PHE A 108 -7.98 -10.27 -26.13
N PRO A 109 -8.49 -9.54 -27.13
CA PRO A 109 -8.04 -9.66 -28.50
C PRO A 109 -6.59 -9.25 -28.70
N ASP A 110 -6.10 -8.22 -27.98
CA ASP A 110 -4.73 -7.71 -28.09
C ASP A 110 -3.68 -8.75 -27.70
N TYR A 111 -4.04 -9.69 -26.84
CA TYR A 111 -3.15 -10.75 -26.33
C TYR A 111 -3.50 -12.13 -26.89
N ASN A 112 -4.64 -12.24 -27.56
CA ASN A 112 -5.19 -13.52 -28.04
C ASN A 112 -5.28 -14.56 -26.91
N ILE A 113 -5.85 -14.15 -25.78
CA ILE A 113 -6.11 -15.01 -24.61
C ILE A 113 -7.58 -14.91 -24.20
N ALA A 114 -8.04 -15.90 -23.47
CA ALA A 114 -9.30 -15.80 -22.75
C ALA A 114 -9.10 -16.10 -21.28
N PHE A 115 -9.94 -15.51 -20.45
CA PHE A 115 -9.90 -15.65 -19.01
C PHE A 115 -11.30 -15.93 -18.47
N THR A 116 -11.40 -16.84 -17.50
CA THR A 116 -12.63 -17.08 -16.77
C THR A 116 -12.32 -17.51 -15.34
N GLN A 117 -13.19 -17.10 -14.42
CA GLN A 117 -13.25 -17.65 -13.07
C GLN A 117 -14.47 -18.59 -12.99
N MET A 118 -14.19 -19.87 -12.79
CA MET A 118 -15.20 -20.90 -12.71
C MET A 118 -15.31 -21.44 -11.29
N LEU A 119 -16.54 -21.79 -10.90
CA LEU A 119 -16.80 -22.43 -9.61
C LEU A 119 -16.90 -23.94 -9.81
N TYR A 120 -16.07 -24.69 -9.08
CA TYR A 120 -16.14 -26.14 -9.04
C TYR A 120 -16.85 -26.61 -7.78
N TYR A 121 -17.63 -27.67 -7.92
CA TYR A 121 -18.25 -28.34 -6.78
C TYR A 121 -17.31 -29.38 -6.24
N VAL A 122 -17.02 -29.31 -4.93
CA VAL A 122 -16.31 -30.32 -4.20
C VAL A 122 -17.29 -31.19 -3.43
N ASP A 123 -16.96 -32.43 -3.16
CA ASP A 123 -17.85 -33.52 -2.60
C ASP A 123 -18.66 -33.15 -1.35
N SER A 124 -18.36 -32.09 -0.66
CA SER A 124 -19.07 -31.62 0.54
C SER A 124 -20.14 -30.55 0.30
N GLY A 125 -20.50 -30.26 -0.96
CA GLY A 125 -21.43 -29.18 -1.29
C GLY A 125 -20.80 -27.78 -1.25
N SER A 126 -19.49 -27.68 -1.00
CA SER A 126 -18.74 -26.45 -1.11
C SER A 126 -18.37 -26.16 -2.57
N THR A 127 -18.31 -24.87 -2.92
CA THR A 127 -17.83 -24.42 -4.22
C THR A 127 -16.44 -23.80 -4.04
N TRP A 128 -15.55 -24.10 -4.98
CA TRP A 128 -14.21 -23.55 -5.01
C TRP A 128 -14.00 -22.74 -6.29
N PRO A 129 -13.65 -21.45 -6.22
CA PRO A 129 -13.36 -20.66 -7.42
C PRO A 129 -11.98 -20.99 -7.97
N GLU A 130 -11.91 -21.30 -9.26
CA GLU A 130 -10.63 -21.47 -9.97
C GLU A 130 -10.54 -20.55 -11.19
N HIS A 131 -9.34 -20.03 -11.40
CA HIS A 131 -9.03 -19.14 -12.50
C HIS A 131 -8.35 -19.91 -13.62
N HIS A 132 -8.86 -19.73 -14.83
CA HIS A 132 -8.29 -20.36 -16.02
C HIS A 132 -7.96 -19.31 -17.07
N ILE A 133 -6.76 -19.44 -17.63
CA ILE A 133 -6.35 -18.73 -18.83
C ILE A 133 -6.33 -19.74 -19.99
N PHE A 134 -6.94 -19.35 -21.08
CA PHE A 134 -6.89 -20.09 -22.34
C PHE A 134 -6.05 -19.28 -23.32
N ALA A 135 -5.02 -19.90 -23.88
CA ALA A 135 -4.11 -19.25 -24.80
C ALA A 135 -3.53 -20.26 -25.81
N PRO A 136 -3.15 -19.85 -27.03
CA PRO A 136 -2.48 -20.73 -27.99
C PRO A 136 -1.04 -21.06 -27.57
N SER A 137 -0.37 -20.15 -26.83
CA SER A 137 1.00 -20.34 -26.37
C SER A 137 1.24 -19.66 -25.02
N SER A 138 2.32 -20.10 -24.35
CA SER A 138 2.78 -19.46 -23.12
C SER A 138 3.23 -18.00 -23.33
N GLU A 139 3.71 -17.65 -24.50
CA GLU A 139 4.13 -16.29 -24.86
C GLU A 139 2.97 -15.31 -24.79
N ASN A 140 1.77 -15.70 -25.24
CA ASN A 140 0.56 -14.87 -25.13
C ASN A 140 0.23 -14.56 -23.66
N VAL A 141 0.37 -15.56 -22.78
CA VAL A 141 0.10 -15.39 -21.34
C VAL A 141 1.12 -14.50 -20.69
N LEU A 142 2.42 -14.71 -21.00
CA LEU A 142 3.48 -13.88 -20.43
C LEU A 142 3.30 -12.41 -20.85
N LEU A 143 3.01 -12.16 -22.14
CA LEU A 143 2.75 -10.82 -22.64
C LEU A 143 1.57 -10.15 -21.90
N PHE A 144 0.49 -10.89 -21.71
CA PHE A 144 -0.66 -10.39 -20.96
C PHE A 144 -0.32 -10.04 -19.50
N ILE A 145 0.37 -10.95 -18.80
CA ILE A 145 0.76 -10.75 -17.40
C ILE A 145 1.72 -9.57 -17.26
N GLU A 146 2.71 -9.46 -18.17
CA GLU A 146 3.66 -8.35 -18.17
C GLU A 146 2.95 -7.00 -18.36
N ASP A 147 1.99 -6.95 -19.28
CA ASP A 147 1.24 -5.73 -19.58
C ASP A 147 0.29 -5.35 -18.46
N VAL A 148 -0.42 -6.32 -17.85
CA VAL A 148 -1.24 -6.10 -16.66
C VAL A 148 -0.39 -5.53 -15.51
N ASN A 149 0.78 -6.10 -15.25
CA ASN A 149 1.70 -5.60 -14.25
C ASN A 149 2.21 -4.18 -14.57
N ARG A 150 2.49 -3.88 -15.84
CA ARG A 150 2.89 -2.54 -16.31
C ARG A 150 1.78 -1.53 -16.09
N LEU A 151 0.56 -1.84 -16.51
CA LEU A 151 -0.62 -0.97 -16.36
C LEU A 151 -0.93 -0.73 -14.87
N GLN A 152 -0.82 -1.76 -14.05
CA GLN A 152 -0.98 -1.62 -12.59
C GLN A 152 0.09 -0.69 -12.00
N ARG A 153 1.36 -0.84 -12.39
CA ARG A 153 2.43 0.07 -11.94
C ARG A 153 2.16 1.52 -12.33
N GLU A 154 1.72 1.76 -13.57
CA GLU A 154 1.38 3.11 -14.02
C GLU A 154 0.25 3.73 -13.21
N GLN A 155 -0.76 2.95 -12.88
CA GLN A 155 -1.86 3.39 -12.03
C GLN A 155 -1.38 3.71 -10.61
N MET A 156 -0.52 2.87 -10.04
CA MET A 156 0.01 3.07 -8.69
C MET A 156 0.93 4.29 -8.56
N LYS A 157 1.47 4.83 -9.66
CA LYS A 157 2.21 6.10 -9.65
C LYS A 157 1.35 7.32 -9.28
N THR A 158 0.03 7.19 -9.42
CA THR A 158 -0.93 8.27 -9.12
C THR A 158 -1.74 8.02 -7.86
N THR A 159 -1.51 6.91 -7.19
CA THR A 159 -2.23 6.50 -5.99
C THR A 159 -1.29 6.02 -4.91
N ILE A 160 -1.71 6.14 -3.65
CA ILE A 160 -1.08 5.49 -2.51
C ILE A 160 -1.85 4.20 -2.24
N THR A 161 -1.15 3.08 -2.16
CA THR A 161 -1.75 1.80 -1.82
C THR A 161 -1.45 1.44 -0.36
N TYR A 162 -2.48 1.12 0.39
CA TYR A 162 -2.38 0.58 1.74
C TYR A 162 -2.70 -0.90 1.71
N LEU A 163 -1.84 -1.70 2.31
CA LEU A 163 -2.07 -3.10 2.63
C LEU A 163 -2.31 -3.18 4.13
N VAL A 164 -3.48 -3.64 4.53
CA VAL A 164 -3.91 -3.69 5.93
C VAL A 164 -4.21 -5.13 6.30
N ASP A 165 -3.54 -5.63 7.31
CA ASP A 165 -3.82 -6.97 7.81
C ASP A 165 -5.14 -7.01 8.58
N SER A 166 -5.99 -7.94 8.23
CA SER A 166 -7.31 -8.14 8.85
C SER A 166 -7.55 -9.62 9.16
N GLU A 167 -8.62 -9.92 9.87
CA GLU A 167 -9.04 -11.29 10.15
C GLU A 167 -9.25 -12.14 8.88
N SER A 168 -9.66 -11.51 7.77
CA SER A 168 -9.87 -12.16 6.48
C SER A 168 -8.63 -12.20 5.57
N GLY A 169 -7.46 -11.76 6.05
CA GLY A 169 -6.22 -11.65 5.30
C GLY A 169 -5.83 -10.21 4.97
N VAL A 170 -4.95 -10.01 3.99
CA VAL A 170 -4.45 -8.70 3.60
C VAL A 170 -5.47 -7.97 2.73
N VAL A 171 -5.98 -6.84 3.21
CA VAL A 171 -6.93 -6.00 2.49
C VAL A 171 -6.18 -4.86 1.80
N LYS A 172 -6.39 -4.71 0.49
CA LYS A 172 -5.82 -3.61 -0.30
C LYS A 172 -6.80 -2.44 -0.37
N LYS A 173 -6.31 -1.24 -0.03
CA LYS A 173 -7.02 0.04 -0.21
C LYS A 173 -6.13 0.98 -1.02
N SER A 174 -6.69 1.67 -2.01
CA SER A 174 -5.92 2.63 -2.82
C SER A 174 -6.62 3.98 -2.81
N PHE A 175 -5.86 5.04 -2.56
CA PHE A 175 -6.35 6.41 -2.50
C PHE A 175 -5.58 7.29 -3.49
N ALA A 176 -6.26 8.21 -4.15
CA ALA A 176 -5.60 9.22 -4.95
C ALA A 176 -4.75 10.15 -4.06
N TYR A 177 -3.68 10.71 -4.61
CA TYR A 177 -2.92 11.75 -3.92
C TYR A 177 -3.75 13.03 -3.85
N GLU A 178 -4.38 13.30 -2.71
CA GLU A 178 -5.16 14.53 -2.52
C GLU A 178 -4.28 15.75 -2.25
N HIS A 179 -3.25 15.60 -1.42
CA HIS A 179 -2.27 16.65 -1.12
C HIS A 179 -0.86 16.07 -1.09
N LYS A 180 -0.03 16.51 -2.02
CA LYS A 180 1.38 16.13 -2.03
C LYS A 180 2.14 16.97 -1.01
N ILE A 181 2.66 16.34 0.02
CA ILE A 181 3.67 16.94 0.89
C ILE A 181 4.97 16.96 0.08
N THR A 182 5.56 18.14 -0.02
CA THR A 182 6.81 18.36 -0.74
C THR A 182 8.02 18.26 0.19
N ARG A 183 9.22 18.30 -0.36
CA ARG A 183 10.46 18.32 0.44
C ARG A 183 10.59 19.61 1.25
N ASP A 184 9.97 20.70 0.79
CA ASP A 184 9.99 22.00 1.47
C ASP A 184 9.10 22.03 2.71
N ASP A 185 8.13 21.10 2.80
CA ASP A 185 7.26 20.94 3.96
C ASP A 185 7.92 20.15 5.11
N VAL A 186 9.14 19.63 4.89
CA VAL A 186 9.89 18.86 5.87
C VAL A 186 10.89 19.74 6.61
N PHE A 187 10.66 19.90 7.90
CA PHE A 187 11.49 20.67 8.83
C PHE A 187 12.40 19.74 9.61
N LEU A 188 13.60 19.57 9.10
CA LEU A 188 14.66 18.73 9.65
C LEU A 188 16.01 19.39 9.38
N GLU A 189 17.03 18.99 10.11
CA GLU A 189 18.40 19.43 9.82
C GLU A 189 18.79 19.03 8.39
N GLU A 190 19.34 20.02 7.62
CA GLU A 190 19.58 19.85 6.19
C GLU A 190 20.56 18.70 5.85
N THR A 191 21.50 18.40 6.72
CA THR A 191 22.44 17.27 6.54
C THR A 191 21.70 15.94 6.51
N ILE A 192 20.86 15.67 7.52
CA ILE A 192 20.06 14.46 7.62
C ILE A 192 19.05 14.39 6.47
N LYS A 193 18.38 15.51 6.20
CA LYS A 193 17.40 15.63 5.12
C LYS A 193 18.00 15.29 3.76
N ASN A 194 19.16 15.88 3.44
CA ASN A 194 19.84 15.66 2.17
C ASN A 194 20.34 14.22 2.02
N ASP A 195 20.87 13.61 3.06
CA ASP A 195 21.35 12.22 3.03
C ASP A 195 20.21 11.24 2.75
N ILE A 196 19.05 11.44 3.39
CA ILE A 196 17.88 10.59 3.18
C ILE A 196 17.36 10.74 1.74
N TYR A 197 17.14 11.97 1.26
CA TYR A 197 16.63 12.18 -0.10
C TYR A 197 17.61 11.71 -1.15
N ARG A 198 18.91 11.92 -0.97
CA ARG A 198 19.94 11.41 -1.87
C ARG A 198 19.89 9.88 -1.96
N SER A 199 19.72 9.19 -0.83
CA SER A 199 19.60 7.74 -0.81
C SER A 199 18.41 7.24 -1.64
N VAL A 200 17.27 7.94 -1.57
CA VAL A 200 16.07 7.62 -2.34
C VAL A 200 16.26 7.96 -3.82
N ASP A 201 16.76 9.16 -4.11
CA ASP A 201 16.92 9.64 -5.49
C ASP A 201 17.89 8.74 -6.29
N GLU A 202 19.02 8.38 -5.70
CA GLU A 202 19.99 7.48 -6.37
C GLU A 202 19.43 6.07 -6.55
N PHE A 203 18.56 5.60 -5.64
CA PHE A 203 17.93 4.28 -5.79
C PHE A 203 17.03 4.22 -7.03
N PHE A 204 16.21 5.24 -7.27
CA PHE A 204 15.26 5.24 -8.37
C PHE A 204 15.82 5.85 -9.68
N LYS A 205 17.05 6.36 -9.65
CA LYS A 205 17.69 6.94 -10.82
C LYS A 205 18.05 5.84 -11.84
N ASN A 206 17.57 6.02 -13.07
CA ASN A 206 17.84 5.11 -14.19
C ASN A 206 17.63 3.63 -13.85
N ASP A 207 16.52 3.30 -13.17
CA ASP A 207 16.15 1.93 -12.79
C ASP A 207 17.27 1.15 -12.10
N GLY A 208 18.02 1.83 -11.23
CA GLY A 208 19.06 1.23 -10.42
C GLY A 208 20.33 0.83 -11.17
N ILE A 209 20.65 1.50 -12.29
CA ILE A 209 21.87 1.21 -13.08
C ILE A 209 23.14 1.25 -12.21
N PHE A 210 23.22 2.20 -11.26
CA PHE A 210 24.30 2.30 -10.29
C PHE A 210 24.54 0.97 -9.55
N TYR A 211 23.47 0.33 -9.08
CA TYR A 211 23.59 -0.93 -8.34
C TYR A 211 24.14 -2.06 -9.22
N LYS A 212 23.76 -2.10 -10.49
CA LYS A 212 24.26 -3.08 -11.46
C LYS A 212 25.73 -2.83 -11.80
N GLU A 213 26.11 -1.57 -12.02
CA GLU A 213 27.48 -1.19 -12.38
C GLU A 213 28.48 -1.52 -11.26
N TYR A 214 28.07 -1.36 -10.00
CA TYR A 214 28.93 -1.64 -8.84
C TYR A 214 28.75 -3.07 -8.29
N GLY A 215 27.90 -3.91 -8.86
CA GLY A 215 27.64 -5.28 -8.39
C GLY A 215 26.99 -5.31 -7.00
N ILE A 216 26.22 -4.28 -6.65
CA ILE A 216 25.54 -4.14 -5.36
C ILE A 216 24.09 -4.61 -5.52
N PRO A 217 23.51 -5.36 -4.55
CA PRO A 217 22.09 -5.72 -4.60
C PRO A 217 21.20 -4.49 -4.76
N TYR A 218 20.31 -4.51 -5.74
CA TYR A 218 19.35 -3.42 -5.98
C TYR A 218 18.18 -3.47 -4.99
N LYS A 219 18.53 -3.36 -3.73
CA LYS A 219 17.65 -3.38 -2.59
C LYS A 219 18.20 -2.51 -1.48
N ARG A 220 17.37 -1.71 -0.85
CA ARG A 220 17.78 -0.81 0.22
C ARG A 220 16.70 -0.67 1.28
N GLY A 221 17.12 -0.50 2.52
CA GLY A 221 16.24 -0.23 3.64
C GLY A 221 16.75 0.91 4.51
N ILE A 222 15.88 1.85 4.88
CA ILE A 222 16.16 2.90 5.86
C ILE A 222 15.20 2.79 7.04
N LEU A 223 15.71 2.94 8.25
CA LEU A 223 14.91 3.01 9.47
C LEU A 223 14.96 4.44 10.02
N LEU A 224 13.80 5.07 10.11
CA LEU A 224 13.63 6.39 10.71
C LEU A 224 13.16 6.22 12.15
N HIS A 225 13.95 6.70 13.10
CA HIS A 225 13.60 6.57 14.52
C HIS A 225 13.71 7.90 15.26
N GLY A 226 13.09 8.00 16.41
CA GLY A 226 13.13 9.22 17.24
C GLY A 226 11.79 9.51 17.92
N ALA A 227 11.77 10.50 18.77
CA ALA A 227 10.59 10.86 19.56
C ALA A 227 9.34 11.14 18.70
N PRO A 228 8.13 10.85 19.20
CA PRO A 228 6.90 11.13 18.46
C PRO A 228 6.72 12.64 18.19
N GLY A 229 6.08 12.95 17.06
CA GLY A 229 5.77 14.33 16.68
C GLY A 229 6.92 15.11 16.03
N ASN A 230 8.09 14.51 15.76
CA ASN A 230 9.23 15.17 15.12
C ASN A 230 9.22 15.07 13.59
N GLY A 231 8.12 14.63 12.96
CA GLY A 231 7.96 14.71 11.52
C GLY A 231 8.38 13.46 10.73
N LYS A 232 8.59 12.28 11.35
CA LYS A 232 8.90 11.02 10.64
C LYS A 232 7.89 10.70 9.55
N THR A 233 6.60 10.68 9.87
CA THR A 233 5.51 10.44 8.91
C THR A 233 5.44 11.52 7.82
N THR A 234 5.72 12.79 8.17
CA THR A 234 5.78 13.89 7.20
C THR A 234 6.93 13.69 6.22
N LEU A 235 8.11 13.30 6.71
CA LEU A 235 9.26 12.95 5.88
C LEU A 235 8.95 11.79 4.92
N VAL A 236 8.36 10.71 5.43
CA VAL A 236 7.92 9.57 4.59
C VAL A 236 6.96 10.04 3.51
N ARG A 237 5.94 10.82 3.86
CA ARG A 237 4.97 11.35 2.89
C ARG A 237 5.60 12.28 1.86
N SER A 238 6.61 13.06 2.23
CA SER A 238 7.33 13.90 1.27
C SER A 238 8.20 13.09 0.31
N ILE A 239 8.83 12.01 0.78
CA ILE A 239 9.55 11.05 -0.06
C ILE A 239 8.58 10.43 -1.07
N THR A 240 7.46 9.88 -0.58
CA THR A 240 6.48 9.21 -1.42
C THR A 240 5.78 10.18 -2.39
N GLY A 241 5.57 11.43 -1.98
CA GLY A 241 5.01 12.50 -2.83
C GLY A 241 5.97 13.01 -3.91
N SER A 242 7.29 12.83 -3.74
CA SER A 242 8.33 13.30 -4.66
C SER A 242 8.87 12.22 -5.60
N THR A 243 8.47 10.97 -5.43
CA THR A 243 8.85 9.85 -6.32
C THR A 243 7.80 9.58 -7.37
N THR A 244 8.22 8.98 -8.49
CA THR A 244 7.35 8.41 -9.51
C THR A 244 7.21 6.89 -9.38
N ALA A 245 7.87 6.28 -8.40
CA ALA A 245 7.76 4.86 -8.13
C ALA A 245 6.44 4.53 -7.42
N PRO A 246 5.89 3.32 -7.59
CA PRO A 246 4.78 2.83 -6.78
C PRO A 246 5.11 2.88 -5.29
N VAL A 247 4.14 3.33 -4.49
CA VAL A 247 4.26 3.42 -3.04
C VAL A 247 3.22 2.56 -2.37
N ILE A 248 3.68 1.64 -1.54
CA ILE A 248 2.85 0.74 -0.78
C ILE A 248 3.10 0.98 0.72
N TYR A 249 2.05 1.28 1.47
CA TYR A 249 2.08 1.31 2.93
C TYR A 249 1.57 -0.03 3.45
N TRP A 250 2.33 -0.66 4.32
CA TRP A 250 1.89 -1.83 5.06
C TRP A 250 1.57 -1.44 6.50
N GLN A 251 0.31 -1.59 6.86
CA GLN A 251 -0.17 -1.36 8.21
C GLN A 251 -0.16 -2.67 8.99
N ILE A 252 0.75 -2.74 9.95
CA ILE A 252 0.84 -3.84 10.91
C ILE A 252 -0.33 -3.76 11.88
N THR A 253 -0.98 -4.91 12.14
CA THR A 253 -2.08 -5.06 13.09
C THR A 253 -1.88 -6.30 13.95
N GLU A 254 -2.78 -6.58 14.86
CA GLU A 254 -2.82 -7.83 15.64
C GLU A 254 -3.00 -9.08 14.77
N TYR A 255 -3.54 -8.94 13.54
CA TYR A 255 -3.73 -10.02 12.58
C TYR A 255 -2.50 -10.28 11.72
N THR A 256 -1.43 -9.51 11.89
CA THR A 256 -0.20 -9.66 11.09
C THR A 256 0.46 -11.01 11.40
N GLY A 257 0.57 -11.84 10.38
CA GLY A 257 1.14 -13.18 10.48
C GLY A 257 2.14 -13.50 9.35
N SER A 258 2.66 -14.71 9.34
CA SER A 258 3.63 -15.15 8.33
C SER A 258 3.05 -15.09 6.91
N TYR A 259 1.77 -15.39 6.74
CA TYR A 259 1.07 -15.29 5.46
C TYR A 259 1.01 -13.83 4.98
N SER A 260 0.69 -12.88 5.88
CA SER A 260 0.68 -11.45 5.56
C SER A 260 2.02 -10.96 5.05
N VAL A 261 3.12 -11.38 5.68
CA VAL A 261 4.48 -11.05 5.24
C VAL A 261 4.71 -11.51 3.80
N GLU A 262 4.44 -12.78 3.52
CA GLU A 262 4.66 -13.36 2.19
C GLU A 262 3.80 -12.66 1.12
N GLU A 263 2.55 -12.37 1.42
CA GLU A 263 1.60 -11.70 0.53
C GLU A 263 2.02 -10.26 0.23
N VAL A 264 2.37 -9.48 1.26
CA VAL A 264 2.84 -8.09 1.12
C VAL A 264 4.09 -8.04 0.25
N PHE A 265 5.11 -8.83 0.57
CA PHE A 265 6.35 -8.84 -0.19
C PHE A 265 6.18 -9.35 -1.62
N SER A 266 5.33 -10.34 -1.84
CA SER A 266 4.94 -10.81 -3.18
C SER A 266 4.27 -9.69 -3.98
N THR A 267 3.37 -8.94 -3.36
CA THR A 267 2.68 -7.81 -3.99
C THR A 267 3.66 -6.70 -4.37
N VAL A 268 4.54 -6.31 -3.44
CA VAL A 268 5.56 -5.27 -3.67
C VAL A 268 6.56 -5.69 -4.74
N ALA A 269 7.00 -6.95 -4.74
CA ALA A 269 7.94 -7.47 -5.73
C ALA A 269 7.42 -7.42 -7.17
N ARG A 270 6.10 -7.56 -7.37
CA ARG A 270 5.48 -7.39 -8.70
C ARG A 270 5.51 -5.94 -9.18
N MET A 271 5.57 -4.99 -8.25
CA MET A 271 5.55 -3.55 -8.53
C MET A 271 6.94 -2.92 -8.61
N ALA A 272 8.00 -3.68 -8.34
CA ALA A 272 9.37 -3.19 -8.35
C ALA A 272 9.76 -2.56 -9.71
N PRO A 273 10.51 -1.42 -9.71
CA PRO A 273 11.02 -0.71 -8.53
C PRO A 273 9.92 0.01 -7.73
N ALA A 274 9.87 -0.18 -6.41
CA ALA A 274 8.80 0.31 -5.55
C ALA A 274 9.30 0.67 -4.14
N ILE A 275 8.53 1.51 -3.44
CA ILE A 275 8.73 1.82 -2.02
C ILE A 275 7.73 1.02 -1.19
N LEU A 276 8.23 0.30 -0.19
CA LEU A 276 7.44 -0.28 0.89
C LEU A 276 7.65 0.54 2.16
N VAL A 277 6.59 1.14 2.66
CA VAL A 277 6.58 1.87 3.94
C VAL A 277 5.95 0.99 5.01
N ILE A 278 6.65 0.83 6.13
CA ILE A 278 6.19 0.11 7.32
C ILE A 278 6.23 1.09 8.49
N GLU A 279 5.09 1.69 8.84
CA GLU A 279 5.02 2.59 9.98
C GLU A 279 4.90 1.78 11.29
N ASP A 280 5.52 2.30 12.35
CA ASP A 280 5.55 1.70 13.70
C ASP A 280 5.96 0.21 13.69
N ILE A 281 7.08 -0.10 13.02
CA ILE A 281 7.59 -1.47 12.84
C ILE A 281 7.82 -2.20 14.17
N ASP A 282 8.00 -1.47 15.27
CA ASP A 282 8.11 -2.02 16.62
C ASP A 282 6.83 -2.71 17.09
N SER A 283 5.69 -2.44 16.46
CA SER A 283 4.40 -3.12 16.73
C SER A 283 4.31 -4.53 16.12
N MET A 284 5.31 -4.96 15.33
CA MET A 284 5.30 -6.26 14.69
C MET A 284 5.27 -7.41 15.71
N PRO A 285 4.29 -8.34 15.61
CA PRO A 285 4.20 -9.49 16.52
C PRO A 285 5.48 -10.34 16.50
N GLU A 286 5.91 -10.84 17.66
CA GLU A 286 7.16 -11.60 17.79
C GLU A 286 7.21 -12.84 16.90
N HIS A 287 6.09 -13.56 16.81
CA HIS A 287 5.99 -14.78 16.00
C HIS A 287 6.16 -14.54 14.49
N THR A 288 6.01 -13.29 14.04
CA THR A 288 6.13 -12.89 12.63
C THR A 288 7.54 -12.43 12.26
N ARG A 289 8.33 -12.00 13.26
CA ARG A 289 9.67 -11.40 13.04
C ARG A 289 10.62 -12.32 12.28
N SER A 290 10.65 -13.60 12.59
CA SER A 290 11.52 -14.56 11.91
C SER A 290 11.15 -14.71 10.43
N THR A 291 9.85 -14.79 10.10
CA THR A 291 9.39 -14.84 8.71
C THR A 291 9.73 -13.55 7.97
N PHE A 292 9.54 -12.39 8.61
CA PHE A 292 9.91 -11.09 8.05
C PHE A 292 11.40 -11.00 7.75
N LEU A 293 12.27 -11.38 8.69
CA LEU A 293 13.72 -11.42 8.50
C LEU A 293 14.13 -12.35 7.35
N ASN A 294 13.57 -13.56 7.31
CA ASN A 294 13.86 -14.53 6.26
C ASN A 294 13.36 -14.06 4.88
N THR A 295 12.23 -13.36 4.84
CA THR A 295 11.71 -12.78 3.60
C THR A 295 12.62 -11.64 3.12
N LEU A 296 13.10 -10.80 4.04
CA LEU A 296 14.08 -9.77 3.72
C LEU A 296 15.40 -10.33 3.17
N ASP A 297 15.90 -11.44 3.71
CA ASP A 297 17.15 -12.08 3.26
C ASP A 297 16.96 -12.97 2.03
N GLY A 298 15.73 -13.39 1.76
CA GLY A 298 15.44 -14.40 0.76
C GLY A 298 15.56 -13.93 -0.68
N ALA A 299 15.91 -14.86 -1.58
CA ALA A 299 15.95 -14.65 -3.02
C ALA A 299 14.57 -14.31 -3.65
N ARG A 300 13.49 -14.41 -2.90
CA ARG A 300 12.13 -14.05 -3.34
C ARG A 300 11.90 -12.55 -3.44
N VAL A 301 12.68 -11.74 -2.71
CA VAL A 301 12.62 -10.28 -2.83
C VAL A 301 13.42 -9.87 -4.05
N ARG A 302 12.70 -9.52 -5.11
CA ARG A 302 13.29 -9.08 -6.38
C ARG A 302 14.05 -7.77 -6.20
N ASP A 303 14.98 -7.51 -7.13
CA ASP A 303 15.64 -6.22 -7.26
C ASP A 303 14.61 -5.08 -7.39
N GLY A 304 14.97 -3.90 -6.86
CA GLY A 304 14.13 -2.71 -6.96
C GLY A 304 13.24 -2.45 -5.75
N LEU A 305 13.54 -3.03 -4.59
CA LEU A 305 12.78 -2.76 -3.37
C LEU A 305 13.48 -1.75 -2.46
N PHE A 306 12.82 -0.61 -2.22
CA PHE A 306 13.21 0.38 -1.22
C PHE A 306 12.27 0.30 -0.02
N ILE A 307 12.80 -0.02 1.16
CA ILE A 307 12.00 -0.18 2.39
C ILE A 307 12.23 1.02 3.30
N ILE A 308 11.15 1.59 3.82
CA ILE A 308 11.20 2.65 4.84
C ILE A 308 10.47 2.15 6.07
N GLY A 309 11.20 1.89 7.15
CA GLY A 309 10.63 1.61 8.47
C GLY A 309 10.56 2.88 9.31
N THR A 310 9.53 3.02 10.15
CA THR A 310 9.51 4.05 11.19
C THR A 310 9.29 3.43 12.55
N THR A 311 9.87 4.03 13.60
CA THR A 311 9.61 3.65 14.99
C THR A 311 9.78 4.84 15.94
N ASN A 312 9.00 4.85 17.01
CA ASN A 312 9.17 5.75 18.14
C ASN A 312 10.01 5.10 19.25
N TYR A 313 10.27 3.79 19.18
CA TYR A 313 10.89 2.97 20.21
C TYR A 313 12.04 2.14 19.63
N PRO A 314 13.16 2.78 19.27
CA PRO A 314 14.30 2.06 18.65
C PRO A 314 14.83 0.90 19.51
N GLU A 315 14.67 0.98 20.83
CA GLU A 315 15.05 -0.07 21.78
C GLU A 315 14.19 -1.35 21.68
N ARG A 316 13.02 -1.28 21.02
CA ARG A 316 12.15 -2.44 20.78
C ARG A 316 12.42 -3.14 19.46
N ILE A 317 13.27 -2.54 18.62
CA ILE A 317 13.62 -3.11 17.32
C ILE A 317 14.60 -4.25 17.51
N ASP A 318 14.30 -5.39 16.89
CA ASP A 318 15.24 -6.52 16.87
C ASP A 318 16.56 -6.09 16.21
N PRO A 319 17.71 -6.23 16.90
CA PRO A 319 19.01 -5.89 16.35
C PRO A 319 19.33 -6.61 15.02
N ALA A 320 18.71 -7.76 14.77
CA ALA A 320 18.85 -8.48 13.50
C ALA A 320 18.25 -7.73 12.30
N LEU A 321 17.37 -6.76 12.51
CA LEU A 321 16.82 -5.92 11.46
C LEU A 321 17.76 -4.80 11.01
N ILE A 322 18.71 -4.41 11.87
CA ILE A 322 19.56 -3.23 11.70
C ILE A 322 20.97 -3.65 11.26
N ASN A 323 21.63 -2.80 10.49
CA ASN A 323 23.02 -2.94 10.07
C ASN A 323 23.35 -4.22 9.29
N ARG A 324 22.42 -4.73 8.51
CA ARG A 324 22.63 -5.86 7.62
C ARG A 324 22.16 -5.52 6.21
N ALA A 325 23.04 -5.74 5.23
CA ALA A 325 22.76 -5.48 3.83
C ALA A 325 21.48 -6.16 3.36
N GLY A 326 20.60 -5.38 2.70
CA GLY A 326 19.31 -5.86 2.23
C GLY A 326 18.18 -5.89 3.27
N ARG A 327 18.43 -5.41 4.48
CA ARG A 327 17.42 -5.12 5.52
C ARG A 327 17.34 -3.60 5.72
N PHE A 328 17.55 -3.11 6.95
CA PHE A 328 17.73 -1.68 7.17
C PHE A 328 19.24 -1.39 7.17
N ASP A 329 19.74 -0.97 6.01
CA ASP A 329 21.17 -0.69 5.78
C ASP A 329 21.60 0.59 6.48
N SER A 330 20.66 1.52 6.69
CA SER A 330 20.90 2.80 7.31
C SER A 330 19.81 3.13 8.31
N THR A 331 20.22 3.69 9.44
CA THR A 331 19.32 4.18 10.48
C THR A 331 19.51 5.69 10.62
N TYR A 332 18.42 6.43 10.64
CA TYR A 332 18.44 7.88 10.80
C TYR A 332 17.64 8.28 12.03
N GLU A 333 18.32 8.93 12.97
CA GLU A 333 17.63 9.58 14.07
C GLU A 333 16.97 10.86 13.58
N ILE A 334 15.69 11.04 13.88
CA ILE A 334 14.95 12.27 13.65
C ILE A 334 14.87 13.00 14.99
N PRO A 335 15.82 13.91 15.26
CA PRO A 335 15.94 14.55 16.57
C PRO A 335 14.83 15.57 16.79
N SER A 336 14.74 16.07 18.00
CA SER A 336 13.95 17.26 18.29
C SER A 336 14.48 18.46 17.52
N PRO A 337 13.62 19.35 16.99
CA PRO A 337 14.02 20.44 16.11
C PRO A 337 14.97 21.42 16.81
N THR A 338 16.02 21.85 16.08
CA THR A 338 16.94 22.91 16.52
C THR A 338 16.21 24.25 16.60
N THR A 339 16.84 25.27 17.17
CA THR A 339 16.25 26.63 17.25
C THR A 339 15.93 27.17 15.87
N GLU A 340 16.84 26.96 14.91
CA GLU A 340 16.68 27.40 13.52
C GLU A 340 15.51 26.69 12.84
N VAL A 341 15.40 25.39 13.04
CA VAL A 341 14.29 24.57 12.51
C VAL A 341 12.96 25.02 13.13
N ARG A 342 12.90 25.26 14.45
CA ARG A 342 11.69 25.75 15.11
C ARG A 342 11.26 27.11 14.58
N ARG A 343 12.22 28.03 14.41
CA ARG A 343 11.96 29.35 13.82
C ARG A 343 11.38 29.24 12.41
N ALA A 344 12.05 28.46 11.55
CA ALA A 344 11.62 28.25 10.17
C ALA A 344 10.20 27.67 10.10
N TYR A 345 9.92 26.68 10.95
CA TYR A 345 8.59 26.04 11.01
C TYR A 345 7.50 27.02 11.50
N LEU A 346 7.75 27.78 12.57
CA LEU A 346 6.81 28.78 13.06
C LEU A 346 6.55 29.88 12.01
N LYS A 347 7.57 30.28 11.26
CA LYS A 347 7.43 31.23 10.16
C LYS A 347 6.58 30.68 9.03
N GLN A 348 6.71 29.41 8.67
CA GLN A 348 5.86 28.79 7.64
C GLN A 348 4.40 28.68 8.08
N LEU A 349 4.13 28.38 9.35
CA LEU A 349 2.77 28.34 9.89
C LEU A 349 2.10 29.71 9.88
N ASP A 350 2.87 30.77 10.01
CA ASP A 350 2.36 32.14 10.13
C ASP A 350 1.99 32.78 8.77
N ILE A 351 1.05 32.17 8.07
CA ILE A 351 0.55 32.64 6.76
C ILE A 351 0.00 34.08 6.83
N LYS A 352 -0.52 34.49 8.00
CA LYS A 352 -1.12 35.84 8.19
C LYS A 352 -0.11 36.88 8.65
N ASN A 353 1.15 36.51 8.83
CA ASN A 353 2.20 37.38 9.36
C ASN A 353 1.79 38.02 10.69
N LEU A 354 1.30 37.22 11.61
CA LEU A 354 0.91 37.67 12.96
C LEU A 354 2.11 38.05 13.82
N PHE A 355 3.28 37.46 13.54
CA PHE A 355 4.50 37.63 14.31
C PHE A 355 5.55 38.40 13.51
N ASN A 356 6.26 39.29 14.20
CA ASN A 356 7.49 39.87 13.67
C ASN A 356 8.69 38.93 13.90
N ASP A 357 9.84 39.24 13.29
CA ASP A 357 11.04 38.38 13.38
C ASP A 357 11.54 38.24 14.84
N GLU A 358 11.46 39.30 15.67
CA GLU A 358 11.84 39.27 17.08
C GLU A 358 10.97 38.32 17.90
N GLN A 359 9.66 38.32 17.63
CA GLN A 359 8.71 37.36 18.30
C GLN A 359 8.95 35.94 17.84
N LEU A 360 9.27 35.72 16.55
CA LEU A 360 9.61 34.37 16.05
C LEU A 360 10.90 33.84 16.69
N ASP A 361 11.92 34.71 16.85
CA ASP A 361 13.17 34.36 17.51
C ASP A 361 12.95 34.06 19.00
N ASP A 362 12.16 34.86 19.71
CA ASP A 362 11.82 34.65 21.11
C ASP A 362 11.05 33.33 21.31
N MET A 363 10.01 33.07 20.50
CA MET A 363 9.28 31.83 20.53
C MET A 363 10.17 30.62 20.22
N ALA A 364 11.02 30.70 19.20
CA ALA A 364 11.96 29.63 18.85
C ALA A 364 12.93 29.32 19.99
N GLY A 365 13.40 30.34 20.72
CA GLY A 365 14.23 30.19 21.91
C GLY A 365 13.50 29.51 23.07
N LYS A 366 12.31 30.02 23.39
CA LYS A 366 11.49 29.53 24.51
C LYS A 366 10.92 28.12 24.32
N THR A 367 10.75 27.67 23.08
CA THR A 367 10.19 26.35 22.76
C THR A 367 11.23 25.23 22.67
N LYS A 368 12.39 25.39 23.27
CA LYS A 368 13.42 24.33 23.33
C LYS A 368 12.85 23.04 23.91
N GLY A 369 13.08 21.92 23.18
CA GLY A 369 12.60 20.59 23.56
C GLY A 369 11.20 20.23 23.06
N LEU A 370 10.43 21.16 22.52
CA LEU A 370 9.14 20.85 21.92
C LEU A 370 9.30 20.21 20.54
N SER A 371 8.43 19.26 20.22
CA SER A 371 8.35 18.62 18.90
C SER A 371 7.66 19.52 17.86
N ILE A 372 7.78 19.20 16.58
CA ILE A 372 7.09 19.87 15.47
C ILE A 372 5.56 19.86 15.70
N SER A 373 5.00 18.74 16.14
CA SER A 373 3.57 18.66 16.46
C SER A 373 3.15 19.60 17.59
N GLN A 374 4.00 19.74 18.61
CA GLN A 374 3.73 20.67 19.71
C GLN A 374 3.85 22.14 19.30
N LEU A 375 4.75 22.46 18.35
CA LEU A 375 4.83 23.81 17.76
C LEU A 375 3.59 24.14 16.94
N ASN A 376 3.06 23.17 16.21
CA ASN A 376 1.80 23.33 15.48
C ASN A 376 0.63 23.63 16.42
N GLU A 377 0.53 22.86 17.52
CA GLU A 377 -0.48 23.09 18.58
C GLU A 377 -0.33 24.48 19.22
N LEU A 378 0.90 24.90 19.48
CA LEU A 378 1.19 26.24 19.99
C LEU A 378 0.66 27.31 19.03
N TYR A 379 1.01 27.22 17.76
CA TYR A 379 0.56 28.18 16.75
C TYR A 379 -0.97 28.19 16.62
N MET A 380 -1.60 27.03 16.56
CA MET A 380 -3.05 26.92 16.49
C MET A 380 -3.72 27.59 17.68
N SER A 381 -3.21 27.32 18.88
CA SER A 381 -3.71 27.91 20.12
C SER A 381 -3.57 29.45 20.14
N ILE A 382 -2.45 29.98 19.62
CA ILE A 382 -2.25 31.45 19.51
C ILE A 382 -3.19 32.03 18.46
N ALA A 383 -3.31 31.42 17.29
CA ALA A 383 -4.16 31.88 16.21
C ALA A 383 -5.65 31.93 16.61
N ILE A 384 -6.13 30.92 17.35
CA ILE A 384 -7.48 30.90 17.92
C ILE A 384 -7.65 32.06 18.91
N GLY A 385 -6.72 32.25 19.85
CA GLY A 385 -6.78 33.37 20.80
C GLY A 385 -6.77 34.74 20.11
N TYR A 386 -5.94 34.91 19.11
CA TYR A 386 -5.93 36.13 18.31
C TYR A 386 -7.25 36.38 17.59
N HIS A 387 -7.84 35.32 17.02
CA HIS A 387 -9.13 35.41 16.32
C HIS A 387 -10.28 35.90 17.22
N TYR A 388 -10.34 35.44 18.48
CA TYR A 388 -11.42 35.81 19.41
C TYR A 388 -11.10 37.05 20.24
N ASP A 389 -9.86 37.22 20.69
CA ASP A 389 -9.48 38.23 21.67
C ASP A 389 -8.70 39.41 21.05
N GLY A 390 -8.27 39.29 19.79
CA GLY A 390 -7.46 40.29 19.11
C GLY A 390 -6.04 40.48 19.69
N LYS A 391 -5.60 39.57 20.58
CA LYS A 391 -4.32 39.69 21.28
C LYS A 391 -3.44 38.50 21.03
N ILE A 392 -2.16 38.74 20.77
CA ILE A 392 -1.14 37.72 20.62
C ILE A 392 -0.54 37.46 22.02
N THR A 393 -0.75 36.26 22.56
CA THR A 393 -0.17 35.83 23.83
C THR A 393 0.37 34.42 23.69
N TYR A 394 1.68 34.22 23.87
CA TYR A 394 2.30 32.91 23.70
C TYR A 394 3.06 32.41 24.93
N ASP A 395 3.54 33.28 25.82
CA ASP A 395 4.37 32.87 26.97
C ASP A 395 3.67 31.82 27.88
N ARG A 396 2.47 32.11 28.31
CA ARG A 396 1.68 31.19 29.17
C ARG A 396 1.41 29.85 28.46
N ARG A 397 1.14 29.90 27.14
CA ARG A 397 0.86 28.70 26.36
C ARG A 397 2.12 27.83 26.19
N ILE A 398 3.28 28.45 26.00
CA ILE A 398 4.57 27.74 25.96
C ILE A 398 4.83 27.06 27.31
N GLU A 399 4.62 27.77 28.45
CA GLU A 399 4.79 27.18 29.76
C GLU A 399 3.87 25.97 29.99
N ASP A 400 2.61 26.05 29.57
CA ASP A 400 1.63 24.97 29.74
C ASP A 400 2.04 23.76 28.87
N LEU A 401 2.47 23.94 27.62
CA LEU A 401 2.98 22.87 26.77
C LEU A 401 4.26 22.24 27.33
N GLN A 402 5.18 23.04 27.85
CA GLN A 402 6.40 22.54 28.49
C GLN A 402 6.11 21.72 29.76
N LYS A 403 5.13 22.13 30.54
CA LYS A 403 4.67 21.35 31.71
C LYS A 403 4.05 20.02 31.30
N GLN A 404 3.22 20.02 30.25
CA GLN A 404 2.65 18.79 29.69
C GLN A 404 3.74 17.88 29.12
N HIS A 405 4.69 18.39 28.36
CA HIS A 405 5.82 17.64 27.84
C HIS A 405 6.64 16.96 28.93
N ARG A 406 6.97 17.69 30.01
CA ARG A 406 7.72 17.15 31.16
C ARG A 406 6.95 16.02 31.86
N ARG A 407 5.63 16.11 31.99
CA ARG A 407 4.78 15.06 32.57
C ARG A 407 4.76 13.81 31.70
N SER A 408 4.60 13.96 30.39
CA SER A 408 4.59 12.84 29.46
C SER A 408 5.93 12.09 29.41
N THR A 409 7.06 12.81 29.50
CA THR A 409 8.40 12.21 29.48
C THR A 409 8.72 11.47 30.80
N LYS A 410 8.08 11.82 31.90
CA LYS A 410 8.31 11.18 33.21
C LYS A 410 7.34 10.03 33.52
N GLY A 411 6.39 9.72 32.63
CA GLY A 411 5.36 8.71 32.88
C GLY A 411 4.37 9.09 34.01
N GLU A 412 4.30 10.37 34.39
CA GLU A 412 3.51 10.85 35.51
C GLU A 412 1.97 10.88 35.27
N TRP A 413 1.51 10.43 34.09
CA TRP A 413 0.09 10.30 33.75
C TRP A 413 -0.60 9.15 34.49
N GLU A 414 0.16 8.13 34.90
CA GLU A 414 -0.39 6.95 35.61
C GLU A 414 -0.70 7.17 37.09
N GLN A 415 -0.25 8.28 37.69
CA GLN A 415 -0.39 8.51 39.16
C GLN A 415 -1.61 9.34 39.60
N ASN A 416 -2.39 9.90 38.68
CA ASN A 416 -3.61 10.62 38.99
C ASN A 416 -4.86 9.91 38.43
N GLY A 417 -5.13 8.72 38.93
CA GLY A 417 -6.40 8.02 38.76
C GLY A 417 -7.49 8.71 39.57
N SER A 418 -8.02 9.80 39.07
CA SER A 418 -9.37 10.30 39.43
C SER A 418 -9.74 11.51 38.59
N ILE A 419 -10.13 11.24 37.33
CA ILE A 419 -11.07 12.12 36.65
C ILE A 419 -12.21 11.21 36.22
N GLY A 420 -13.29 11.22 37.07
CA GLY A 420 -14.53 10.59 36.71
C GLY A 420 -15.18 11.35 35.56
N PHE A 421 -15.84 10.56 34.72
CA PHE A 421 -16.85 11.01 33.78
C PHE A 421 -18.15 11.33 34.55
#